data_11bfaa6b1838716ecf7378af69747194
#
_entry.id   11bfaa6b1838716ecf7378af69747194
#
_cell.length_a   1.000
_cell.length_b   1.000
_cell.length_c   1.000
_cell.angle_alpha   90.00
_cell.angle_beta   90.00
_cell.angle_gamma   90.00
#
_symmetry.space_group_name_H-M   'P 1'
#
loop_
_entity.id
_entity.type
_entity.pdbx_description
1 polymer ?
#
loop_
_entity_poly.entity_id
_entity_poly.type
_entity_poly.pdbx_seq_one_letter_code
_entity_poly.pdbx_strand_id
1 'polypeptide(L)'
;MLIRIYRNLKRNITEDGLIISSSPFLVKSMVSKIDFSKPLRILEIGSGRGAFTRELIQRMSADSQLDICEIKTEYNPWIEQLIAANPDKQISLHNCCVTQLLTEAERYDVILSSLPLKNFEDPGSQHEFLYRVIRAMRHGLKEGGTYLQYQYFKSNQSDIETVFGKKMDDVSFVPLNILPAFVYSMSKQAS
;
A
#
# COMPACT_ATOMS: atom_id res chain seq x y z
N MET A 1 30.40 -4.46 -10.77
CA MET A 1 29.95 -4.36 -9.36
C MET A 1 28.49 -3.96 -9.28
N LEU A 2 28.02 -2.88 -9.86
CA LEU A 2 26.62 -2.39 -9.84
C LEU A 2 25.59 -3.40 -10.36
N ILE A 3 25.89 -4.11 -11.47
CA ILE A 3 24.96 -5.12 -12.07
C ILE A 3 24.77 -6.32 -11.14
N ARG A 4 25.79 -6.70 -10.35
CA ARG A 4 25.71 -7.81 -9.40
C ARG A 4 24.90 -7.40 -8.17
N ILE A 5 25.06 -6.16 -7.71
CA ILE A 5 24.25 -5.58 -6.62
C ILE A 5 22.78 -5.50 -7.08
N TYR A 6 22.52 -4.99 -8.29
CA TYR A 6 21.17 -4.91 -8.86
C TYR A 6 20.51 -6.29 -8.99
N ARG A 7 21.22 -7.32 -9.47
CA ARG A 7 20.70 -8.70 -9.56
C ARG A 7 20.41 -9.32 -8.21
N ASN A 8 21.30 -9.14 -7.21
CA ASN A 8 21.08 -9.63 -5.86
C ASN A 8 19.89 -8.90 -5.20
N LEU A 9 19.81 -7.57 -5.37
CA LEU A 9 18.68 -6.78 -4.90
C LEU A 9 17.36 -7.24 -5.55
N LYS A 10 17.36 -7.46 -6.87
CA LYS A 10 16.19 -7.95 -7.60
C LYS A 10 15.75 -9.33 -7.11
N ARG A 11 16.70 -10.26 -6.85
CA ARG A 11 16.41 -11.59 -6.30
C ARG A 11 15.83 -11.50 -4.91
N ASN A 12 16.41 -10.70 -4.03
CA ASN A 12 15.92 -10.52 -2.67
C ASN A 12 14.54 -9.84 -2.62
N ILE A 13 14.24 -8.93 -3.55
CA ILE A 13 12.89 -8.33 -3.70
C ILE A 13 11.87 -9.39 -4.10
N THR A 14 12.23 -10.35 -4.95
CA THR A 14 11.31 -11.40 -5.43
C THR A 14 11.19 -12.57 -4.46
N GLU A 15 12.24 -12.93 -3.73
CA GLU A 15 12.24 -14.10 -2.86
C GLU A 15 11.81 -13.79 -1.41
N ASP A 16 12.22 -12.63 -0.86
CA ASP A 16 11.97 -12.28 0.55
C ASP A 16 11.05 -11.09 0.76
N GLY A 17 10.56 -10.44 -0.33
CA GLY A 17 9.87 -9.14 -0.20
C GLY A 17 10.81 -8.15 0.48
N LEU A 18 11.91 -7.76 -0.17
CA LEU A 18 13.00 -7.04 0.48
C LEU A 18 12.47 -5.86 1.29
N ILE A 19 12.66 -5.94 2.60
CA ILE A 19 12.36 -4.89 3.56
C ILE A 19 13.42 -3.78 3.41
N ILE A 20 13.43 -3.16 2.26
CA ILE A 20 14.06 -1.86 2.12
C ILE A 20 13.05 -0.89 2.71
N SER A 21 13.39 -0.34 3.86
CA SER A 21 12.61 0.74 4.45
C SER A 21 12.35 1.79 3.37
N SER A 22 11.09 2.10 3.11
CA SER A 22 10.71 3.12 2.14
C SER A 22 11.40 4.44 2.47
N SER A 23 12.06 5.05 1.50
CA SER A 23 12.76 6.32 1.74
C SER A 23 11.77 7.43 2.13
N PRO A 24 12.21 8.47 2.84
CA PRO A 24 11.36 9.63 3.13
C PRO A 24 10.75 10.28 1.88
N PHE A 25 11.45 10.20 0.74
CA PHE A 25 10.96 10.72 -0.54
C PHE A 25 9.78 9.90 -1.07
N LEU A 26 9.85 8.55 -0.95
CA LEU A 26 8.76 7.67 -1.36
C LEU A 26 7.54 7.86 -0.44
N VAL A 27 7.77 7.89 0.88
CA VAL A 27 6.72 8.13 1.88
C VAL A 27 6.02 9.46 1.59
N LYS A 28 6.78 10.54 1.41
CA LYS A 28 6.23 11.87 1.09
C LYS A 28 5.45 11.86 -0.23
N SER A 29 5.99 11.21 -1.27
CA SER A 29 5.33 11.14 -2.60
C SER A 29 3.97 10.45 -2.52
N MET A 30 3.83 9.39 -1.73
CA MET A 30 2.55 8.70 -1.55
C MET A 30 1.60 9.47 -0.65
N VAL A 31 2.06 9.87 0.55
CA VAL A 31 1.19 10.47 1.57
C VAL A 31 0.73 11.88 1.18
N SER A 32 1.50 12.62 0.37
CA SER A 32 1.07 13.93 -0.17
C SER A 32 -0.13 13.87 -1.11
N LYS A 33 -0.51 12.69 -1.59
CA LYS A 33 -1.71 12.48 -2.42
C LYS A 33 -3.00 12.29 -1.61
N ILE A 34 -2.89 12.26 -0.28
CA ILE A 34 -4.03 12.12 0.63
C ILE A 34 -4.45 13.50 1.13
N ASP A 35 -5.73 13.81 1.00
CA ASP A 35 -6.31 15.02 1.56
C ASP A 35 -6.75 14.79 3.02
N PHE A 36 -5.93 15.25 3.96
CA PHE A 36 -6.18 15.16 5.41
C PHE A 36 -7.03 16.31 5.98
N SER A 37 -7.66 17.13 5.15
CA SER A 37 -8.49 18.27 5.60
C SER A 37 -9.77 17.85 6.34
N LYS A 38 -10.14 16.57 6.24
CA LYS A 38 -11.31 15.95 6.89
C LYS A 38 -10.92 14.63 7.56
N PRO A 39 -11.73 14.14 8.51
CA PRO A 39 -11.56 12.80 9.06
C PRO A 39 -11.63 11.73 7.98
N LEU A 40 -10.73 10.77 8.04
CA LEU A 40 -10.58 9.70 7.05
C LEU A 40 -10.60 8.32 7.71
N ARG A 41 -11.14 7.34 7.01
CA ARG A 41 -10.89 5.94 7.30
C ARG A 41 -9.85 5.41 6.33
N ILE A 42 -8.67 5.10 6.86
CA ILE A 42 -7.48 4.74 6.08
C ILE A 42 -7.17 3.26 6.31
N LEU A 43 -6.82 2.55 5.24
CA LEU A 43 -6.22 1.22 5.32
C LEU A 43 -4.79 1.28 4.76
N GLU A 44 -3.83 0.90 5.60
CA GLU A 44 -2.45 0.61 5.17
C GLU A 44 -2.29 -0.90 4.99
N ILE A 45 -1.77 -1.33 3.83
CA ILE A 45 -1.54 -2.75 3.53
C ILE A 45 -0.05 -2.99 3.32
N GLY A 46 0.52 -3.90 4.11
CA GLY A 46 1.95 -4.21 4.10
C GLY A 46 2.78 -3.14 4.80
N SER A 47 2.49 -2.88 6.06
CA SER A 47 3.14 -1.82 6.85
C SER A 47 4.64 -2.05 7.10
N GLY A 48 5.07 -3.31 7.12
CA GLY A 48 6.44 -3.67 7.47
C GLY A 48 6.84 -3.05 8.82
N ARG A 49 7.93 -2.28 8.83
CA ARG A 49 8.41 -1.58 10.04
C ARG A 49 7.74 -0.22 10.27
N GLY A 50 6.65 0.10 9.60
CA GLY A 50 5.82 1.28 9.84
C GLY A 50 6.36 2.59 9.25
N ALA A 51 7.00 2.56 8.09
CA ALA A 51 7.49 3.78 7.45
C ALA A 51 6.34 4.70 7.03
N PHE A 52 5.32 4.16 6.38
CA PHE A 52 4.10 4.90 6.04
C PHE A 52 3.21 5.11 7.25
N THR A 53 3.08 4.08 8.12
CA THR A 53 2.29 4.14 9.37
C THR A 53 2.63 5.38 10.17
N ARG A 54 3.92 5.65 10.39
CA ARG A 54 4.40 6.82 11.14
C ARG A 54 3.94 8.13 10.52
N GLU A 55 4.06 8.28 9.23
CA GLU A 55 3.65 9.50 8.51
C GLU A 55 2.12 9.67 8.50
N LEU A 56 1.37 8.56 8.35
CA LEU A 56 -0.10 8.57 8.42
C LEU A 56 -0.57 9.02 9.81
N ILE A 57 0.00 8.46 10.89
CA ILE A 57 -0.34 8.83 12.28
C ILE A 57 -0.06 10.32 12.53
N GLN A 58 1.04 10.86 12.02
CA GLN A 58 1.38 12.27 12.21
C GLN A 58 0.41 13.23 11.51
N ARG A 59 -0.19 12.81 10.39
CA ARG A 59 -1.06 13.67 9.57
C ARG A 59 -2.56 13.49 9.81
N MET A 60 -2.97 12.30 10.21
CA MET A 60 -4.39 12.02 10.44
C MET A 60 -4.95 12.83 11.62
N SER A 61 -6.19 13.30 11.51
CA SER A 61 -6.91 13.91 12.62
C SER A 61 -7.23 12.90 13.73
N ALA A 62 -7.61 13.37 14.92
CA ALA A 62 -8.02 12.49 16.01
C ALA A 62 -9.28 11.67 15.67
N ASP A 63 -10.18 12.22 14.86
CA ASP A 63 -11.41 11.56 14.41
C ASP A 63 -11.20 10.59 13.23
N SER A 64 -9.99 10.55 12.68
CA SER A 64 -9.64 9.58 11.63
C SER A 64 -9.36 8.20 12.21
N GLN A 65 -9.53 7.16 11.39
CA GLN A 65 -9.25 5.78 11.74
C GLN A 65 -8.18 5.21 10.81
N LEU A 66 -7.20 4.49 11.37
CA LEU A 66 -6.16 3.78 10.64
C LEU A 66 -6.22 2.29 10.93
N ASP A 67 -6.65 1.51 9.96
CA ASP A 67 -6.51 0.06 9.97
C ASP A 67 -5.18 -0.31 9.27
N ILE A 68 -4.38 -1.17 9.89
CA ILE A 68 -3.11 -1.67 9.39
C ILE A 68 -3.22 -3.16 9.12
N CYS A 69 -3.03 -3.58 7.88
CA CYS A 69 -3.06 -4.99 7.47
C CYS A 69 -1.64 -5.46 7.18
N GLU A 70 -1.09 -6.30 8.07
CA GLU A 70 0.24 -6.89 7.91
C GLU A 70 0.18 -8.39 8.17
N ILE A 71 0.57 -9.20 7.19
CA ILE A 71 0.50 -10.66 7.32
C ILE A 71 1.65 -11.23 8.15
N LYS A 72 2.80 -10.53 8.17
CA LYS A 72 4.01 -10.98 8.86
C LYS A 72 4.02 -10.45 10.30
N THR A 73 3.69 -11.31 11.24
CA THR A 73 3.65 -10.97 12.69
C THR A 73 5.00 -10.55 13.25
N GLU A 74 6.10 -10.85 12.56
CA GLU A 74 7.45 -10.40 12.94
C GLU A 74 7.58 -8.87 12.97
N TYR A 75 6.68 -8.12 12.28
CA TYR A 75 6.66 -6.66 12.30
C TYR A 75 5.80 -6.05 13.41
N ASN A 76 5.00 -6.85 14.10
CA ASN A 76 4.11 -6.37 15.16
C ASN A 76 4.83 -5.49 16.20
N PRO A 77 6.03 -5.84 16.72
CA PRO A 77 6.66 -5.02 17.77
C PRO A 77 6.88 -3.55 17.35
N TRP A 78 7.18 -3.28 16.06
CA TRP A 78 7.34 -1.91 15.58
C TRP A 78 6.01 -1.18 15.46
N ILE A 79 4.97 -1.88 14.99
CA ILE A 79 3.64 -1.29 14.82
C ILE A 79 2.96 -1.06 16.18
N GLU A 80 3.02 -2.03 17.07
CA GLU A 80 2.49 -1.93 18.44
C GLU A 80 3.15 -0.80 19.24
N GLN A 81 4.46 -0.57 19.06
CA GLN A 81 5.16 0.55 19.63
C GLN A 81 4.64 1.90 19.10
N LEU A 82 4.33 2.00 17.80
CA LEU A 82 3.73 3.19 17.21
C LEU A 82 2.32 3.43 17.75
N ILE A 83 1.51 2.37 17.87
CA ILE A 83 0.16 2.44 18.44
C ILE A 83 0.23 2.92 19.91
N ALA A 84 1.08 2.29 20.72
CA ALA A 84 1.24 2.64 22.13
C ALA A 84 1.73 4.08 22.36
N ALA A 85 2.53 4.61 21.43
CA ALA A 85 3.02 5.99 21.47
C ALA A 85 1.94 7.04 21.06
N ASN A 86 0.78 6.61 20.53
CA ASN A 86 -0.30 7.48 20.04
C ASN A 86 -1.67 7.02 20.55
N PRO A 87 -1.89 7.01 21.88
CA PRO A 87 -3.12 6.45 22.50
C PRO A 87 -4.37 7.27 22.19
N ASP A 88 -4.21 8.51 21.73
CA ASP A 88 -5.28 9.41 21.29
C ASP A 88 -5.79 9.13 19.87
N LYS A 89 -5.10 8.26 19.11
CA LYS A 89 -5.46 7.92 17.74
C LYS A 89 -6.19 6.58 17.67
N GLN A 90 -7.12 6.49 16.73
CA GLN A 90 -7.85 5.24 16.46
C GLN A 90 -7.08 4.38 15.46
N ILE A 91 -6.25 3.47 15.97
CA ILE A 91 -5.37 2.62 15.17
C ILE A 91 -5.59 1.16 15.51
N SER A 92 -5.78 0.31 14.51
CA SER A 92 -5.95 -1.14 14.66
C SER A 92 -4.96 -1.92 13.79
N LEU A 93 -4.33 -2.96 14.36
CA LEU A 93 -3.46 -3.88 13.63
C LEU A 93 -4.19 -5.20 13.36
N HIS A 94 -4.18 -5.63 12.11
CA HIS A 94 -4.79 -6.86 11.62
C HIS A 94 -3.72 -7.77 10.99
N ASN A 95 -3.47 -8.93 11.62
CA ASN A 95 -2.54 -9.94 11.09
C ASN A 95 -3.28 -10.96 10.22
N CYS A 96 -3.66 -10.54 9.02
CA CYS A 96 -4.36 -11.40 8.07
C CYS A 96 -4.04 -11.03 6.62
N CYS A 97 -4.45 -11.87 5.69
CA CYS A 97 -4.42 -11.51 4.28
C CYS A 97 -5.44 -10.39 4.00
N VAL A 98 -5.08 -9.44 3.15
CA VAL A 98 -5.95 -8.33 2.76
C VAL A 98 -7.31 -8.81 2.19
N THR A 99 -7.34 -9.95 1.49
CA THR A 99 -8.58 -10.54 0.97
C THR A 99 -9.52 -11.08 2.05
N GLN A 100 -9.00 -11.35 3.25
CA GLN A 100 -9.79 -11.74 4.42
C GLN A 100 -10.29 -10.52 5.20
N LEU A 101 -9.53 -9.41 5.19
CA LEU A 101 -9.93 -8.17 5.84
C LEU A 101 -11.00 -7.41 5.05
N LEU A 102 -10.85 -7.35 3.72
CA LEU A 102 -11.73 -6.58 2.84
C LEU A 102 -12.95 -7.38 2.36
N THR A 103 -13.77 -7.82 3.31
CA THR A 103 -15.05 -8.51 3.06
C THR A 103 -16.22 -7.54 2.91
N GLU A 104 -16.14 -6.35 3.51
CA GLU A 104 -17.15 -5.29 3.43
C GLU A 104 -16.82 -4.30 2.32
N ALA A 105 -17.86 -3.91 1.56
CA ALA A 105 -17.75 -2.89 0.53
C ALA A 105 -17.61 -1.48 1.15
N GLU A 106 -16.95 -0.58 0.44
CA GLU A 106 -16.99 0.87 0.65
C GLU A 106 -16.67 1.33 2.08
N ARG A 107 -15.69 0.68 2.68
CA ARG A 107 -15.29 0.95 4.06
C ARG A 107 -14.28 2.09 4.19
N TYR A 108 -13.37 2.24 3.24
CA TYR A 108 -12.20 3.12 3.34
C TYR A 108 -12.24 4.30 2.38
N ASP A 109 -11.86 5.47 2.89
CA ASP A 109 -11.65 6.68 2.07
C ASP A 109 -10.32 6.60 1.32
N VAL A 110 -9.31 5.96 1.95
CA VAL A 110 -7.97 5.76 1.39
C VAL A 110 -7.49 4.34 1.65
N ILE A 111 -6.97 3.71 0.61
CA ILE A 111 -6.21 2.45 0.72
C ILE A 111 -4.80 2.73 0.19
N LEU A 112 -3.79 2.64 1.09
CA LEU A 112 -2.39 2.74 0.78
C LEU A 112 -1.77 1.33 0.82
N SER A 113 -1.25 0.87 -0.32
CA SER A 113 -0.70 -0.48 -0.45
C SER A 113 0.80 -0.45 -0.76
N SER A 114 1.53 -1.22 0.03
CA SER A 114 2.96 -1.52 -0.13
C SER A 114 3.20 -2.95 -0.63
N LEU A 115 2.15 -3.63 -1.09
CA LEU A 115 2.26 -5.02 -1.54
C LEU A 115 3.12 -5.11 -2.81
N PRO A 116 4.04 -6.08 -2.87
CA PRO A 116 4.81 -6.37 -4.08
C PRO A 116 3.95 -7.13 -5.09
N LEU A 117 3.06 -6.41 -5.80
CA LEU A 117 2.05 -7.01 -6.70
C LEU A 117 2.67 -7.94 -7.74
N LYS A 118 3.89 -7.66 -8.18
CA LYS A 118 4.62 -8.52 -9.11
C LYS A 118 4.85 -9.94 -8.58
N ASN A 119 4.92 -10.13 -7.26
CA ASN A 119 5.09 -11.45 -6.66
C ASN A 119 3.79 -12.27 -6.65
N PHE A 120 2.66 -11.65 -7.00
CA PHE A 120 1.35 -12.30 -7.10
C PHE A 120 1.01 -12.70 -8.55
N GLU A 121 1.90 -12.40 -9.51
CA GLU A 121 1.78 -12.87 -10.88
C GLU A 121 2.04 -14.37 -10.93
N ASP A 122 1.04 -15.13 -11.38
CA ASP A 122 1.15 -16.54 -11.64
C ASP A 122 0.82 -16.81 -13.12
N PRO A 123 1.82 -17.10 -13.96
CA PRO A 123 1.61 -17.36 -15.38
C PRO A 123 0.68 -18.55 -15.66
N GLY A 124 0.62 -19.53 -14.73
CA GLY A 124 -0.22 -20.70 -14.86
C GLY A 124 -1.70 -20.46 -14.60
N SER A 125 -2.05 -19.41 -13.83
CA SER A 125 -3.42 -19.11 -13.42
C SER A 125 -3.96 -17.78 -13.97
N GLN A 126 -3.35 -17.23 -15.03
CA GLN A 126 -3.72 -15.91 -15.58
C GLN A 126 -3.76 -14.79 -14.51
N HIS A 127 -2.83 -14.84 -13.55
CA HIS A 127 -2.74 -13.85 -12.46
C HIS A 127 -3.97 -13.78 -11.55
N GLU A 128 -4.69 -14.91 -11.38
CA GLU A 128 -5.95 -14.95 -10.62
C GLU A 128 -5.81 -14.38 -9.21
N PHE A 129 -4.73 -14.72 -8.49
CA PHE A 129 -4.49 -14.21 -7.14
C PHE A 129 -4.23 -12.71 -7.14
N LEU A 130 -3.44 -12.19 -8.09
CA LEU A 130 -3.20 -10.76 -8.28
C LEU A 130 -4.52 -9.99 -8.46
N TYR A 131 -5.36 -10.45 -9.40
CA TYR A 131 -6.66 -9.83 -9.67
C TYR A 131 -7.59 -9.90 -8.46
N ARG A 132 -7.58 -11.01 -7.71
CA ARG A 132 -8.38 -11.15 -6.48
C ARG A 132 -7.96 -10.12 -5.42
N VAL A 133 -6.66 -9.90 -5.23
CA VAL A 133 -6.13 -8.88 -4.30
C VAL A 133 -6.54 -7.47 -4.74
N ILE A 134 -6.36 -7.12 -6.02
CA ILE A 134 -6.72 -5.77 -6.52
C ILE A 134 -8.25 -5.55 -6.45
N ARG A 135 -9.06 -6.56 -6.78
CA ARG A 135 -10.53 -6.49 -6.64
C ARG A 135 -10.96 -6.29 -5.19
N ALA A 136 -10.33 -6.96 -4.23
CA ALA A 136 -10.61 -6.76 -2.81
C ALA A 136 -10.34 -5.30 -2.40
N MET A 137 -9.20 -4.73 -2.81
CA MET A 137 -8.87 -3.33 -2.52
C MET A 137 -9.89 -2.36 -3.16
N ARG A 138 -10.26 -2.57 -4.44
CA ARG A 138 -11.31 -1.77 -5.08
C ARG A 138 -12.67 -1.91 -4.38
N HIS A 139 -13.02 -3.12 -3.94
CA HIS A 139 -14.28 -3.39 -3.23
C HIS A 139 -14.34 -2.65 -1.88
N GLY A 140 -13.27 -2.70 -1.08
CA GLY A 140 -13.20 -2.02 0.20
C GLY A 140 -13.11 -0.50 0.14
N LEU A 141 -12.79 0.06 -1.04
CA LEU A 141 -12.68 1.50 -1.25
C LEU A 141 -14.06 2.13 -1.48
N LYS A 142 -14.37 3.23 -0.78
CA LYS A 142 -15.58 4.04 -1.02
C LYS A 142 -15.60 4.63 -2.42
N GLU A 143 -16.78 4.99 -2.91
CA GLU A 143 -16.90 5.84 -4.10
C GLU A 143 -16.17 7.18 -3.87
N GLY A 144 -15.40 7.62 -4.86
CA GLY A 144 -14.51 8.79 -4.73
C GLY A 144 -13.28 8.57 -3.85
N GLY A 145 -13.15 7.40 -3.20
CA GLY A 145 -11.98 7.06 -2.39
C GLY A 145 -10.72 6.84 -3.23
N THR A 146 -9.56 6.98 -2.61
CA THR A 146 -8.25 6.96 -3.28
C THR A 146 -7.48 5.70 -2.96
N TYR A 147 -7.09 4.97 -3.99
CA TYR A 147 -6.12 3.87 -3.94
C TYR A 147 -4.74 4.38 -4.31
N LEU A 148 -3.75 4.09 -3.45
CA LEU A 148 -2.33 4.41 -3.65
C LEU A 148 -1.53 3.12 -3.61
N GLN A 149 -0.66 2.94 -4.62
CA GLN A 149 0.24 1.79 -4.72
C GLN A 149 1.62 2.27 -5.15
N TYR A 150 2.69 1.74 -4.57
CA TYR A 150 4.00 1.90 -5.19
C TYR A 150 4.55 0.57 -5.70
N GLN A 151 5.38 0.65 -6.74
CA GLN A 151 6.15 -0.47 -7.28
C GLN A 151 7.57 -0.01 -7.62
N TYR A 152 8.55 -0.88 -7.43
CA TYR A 152 9.95 -0.57 -7.80
C TYR A 152 10.19 -0.56 -9.32
N PHE A 153 9.31 -1.19 -10.09
CA PHE A 153 9.32 -1.19 -11.53
C PHE A 153 7.96 -0.71 -12.02
N LYS A 154 7.91 -0.17 -13.24
CA LYS A 154 6.63 0.17 -13.88
C LYS A 154 5.92 -1.13 -14.28
N SER A 155 5.39 -1.84 -13.29
CA SER A 155 4.68 -3.12 -13.41
C SER A 155 3.27 -3.01 -12.87
N ASN A 156 2.40 -3.92 -13.27
CA ASN A 156 1.01 -4.06 -12.81
C ASN A 156 0.11 -2.82 -12.99
N GLN A 157 0.55 -1.80 -13.72
CA GLN A 157 -0.28 -0.64 -14.03
C GLN A 157 -1.53 -1.08 -14.79
N SER A 158 -1.36 -1.89 -15.86
CA SER A 158 -2.47 -2.39 -16.67
C SER A 158 -3.44 -3.27 -15.88
N ASP A 159 -2.92 -4.07 -14.93
CA ASP A 159 -3.76 -4.94 -14.10
C ASP A 159 -4.67 -4.11 -13.18
N ILE A 160 -4.10 -3.07 -12.55
CA ILE A 160 -4.87 -2.14 -11.71
C ILE A 160 -5.90 -1.40 -12.56
N GLU A 161 -5.50 -0.83 -13.71
CA GLU A 161 -6.40 -0.12 -14.64
C GLU A 161 -7.54 -1.03 -15.10
N THR A 162 -7.27 -2.31 -15.40
CA THR A 162 -8.27 -3.30 -15.79
C THR A 162 -9.31 -3.53 -14.69
N VAL A 163 -8.86 -3.71 -13.43
CA VAL A 163 -9.77 -3.95 -12.31
C VAL A 163 -10.59 -2.71 -11.96
N PHE A 164 -10.00 -1.51 -12.03
CA PHE A 164 -10.70 -0.27 -11.75
C PHE A 164 -11.57 0.21 -12.91
N GLY A 165 -11.36 -0.32 -14.13
CA GLY A 165 -12.13 0.03 -15.33
C GLY A 165 -11.79 1.41 -15.89
N LYS A 166 -10.64 1.98 -15.52
CA LYS A 166 -10.19 3.31 -15.99
C LYS A 166 -8.67 3.40 -16.00
N LYS A 167 -8.14 4.44 -16.64
CA LYS A 167 -6.71 4.78 -16.57
C LYS A 167 -6.32 5.35 -15.21
N MET A 168 -5.03 5.21 -14.84
CA MET A 168 -4.47 5.85 -13.64
C MET A 168 -4.77 7.34 -13.64
N ASP A 169 -5.14 7.88 -12.48
CA ASP A 169 -5.29 9.32 -12.31
C ASP A 169 -3.93 10.01 -12.27
N ASP A 170 -2.95 9.38 -11.65
CA ASP A 170 -1.56 9.87 -11.63
C ASP A 170 -0.55 8.71 -11.53
N VAL A 171 0.61 8.92 -12.15
CA VAL A 171 1.78 8.05 -12.05
C VAL A 171 3.00 8.93 -11.78
N SER A 172 3.48 8.92 -10.55
CA SER A 172 4.66 9.70 -10.14
C SER A 172 5.91 8.81 -10.10
N PHE A 173 7.05 9.33 -10.57
CA PHE A 173 8.34 8.65 -10.49
C PHE A 173 9.17 9.20 -9.34
N VAL A 174 9.68 8.32 -8.47
CA VAL A 174 10.49 8.67 -7.29
C VAL A 174 11.90 8.10 -7.45
N PRO A 175 12.84 8.86 -8.04
CA PRO A 175 14.20 8.39 -8.27
C PRO A 175 15.03 8.28 -6.99
N LEU A 176 14.72 9.09 -5.97
CA LEU A 176 15.46 9.17 -4.70
C LEU A 176 14.93 8.16 -3.66
N ASN A 177 14.66 6.96 -4.11
CA ASN A 177 14.47 5.80 -3.25
C ASN A 177 15.64 4.85 -3.48
N ILE A 178 15.91 3.91 -2.56
CA ILE A 178 17.03 2.95 -2.70
C ILE A 178 16.98 2.25 -4.06
N LEU A 179 15.78 1.83 -4.47
CA LEU A 179 15.46 1.50 -5.86
C LEU A 179 14.43 2.51 -6.35
N PRO A 180 14.61 3.09 -7.55
CA PRO A 180 13.61 3.99 -8.11
C PRO A 180 12.22 3.36 -8.10
N ALA A 181 11.22 4.12 -7.64
CA ALA A 181 9.86 3.63 -7.48
C ALA A 181 8.89 4.44 -8.33
N PHE A 182 7.80 3.79 -8.75
CA PHE A 182 6.63 4.43 -9.34
C PHE A 182 5.50 4.41 -8.33
N VAL A 183 4.85 5.55 -8.13
CA VAL A 183 3.67 5.71 -7.28
C VAL A 183 2.46 5.88 -8.18
N TYR A 184 1.51 4.98 -8.02
CA TYR A 184 0.23 4.97 -8.73
C TYR A 184 -0.86 5.54 -7.84
N SER A 185 -1.70 6.40 -8.40
CA SER A 185 -2.90 6.91 -7.76
C SER A 185 -4.12 6.63 -8.62
N MET A 186 -5.17 6.11 -7.99
CA MET A 186 -6.41 5.72 -8.65
C MET A 186 -7.60 6.03 -7.74
N SER A 187 -8.55 6.82 -8.21
CA SER A 187 -9.84 7.01 -7.53
C SER A 187 -10.87 5.95 -7.97
N LYS A 188 -11.68 5.46 -7.04
CA LYS A 188 -12.85 4.64 -7.39
C LYS A 188 -13.94 5.55 -7.92
N GLN A 189 -14.37 5.33 -9.16
CA GLN A 189 -15.54 6.04 -9.73
C GLN A 189 -16.82 5.53 -9.07
N ALA A 190 -17.81 6.42 -8.96
CA ALA A 190 -19.18 6.05 -8.67
C ALA A 190 -19.68 5.07 -9.75
N SER A 191 -20.38 4.04 -9.32
CA SER A 191 -20.95 3.00 -10.18
C SER A 191 -22.16 3.53 -10.93
#